data_d0783585fa94674d026ca2910cd1f588
#
_entry.id   d0783585fa94674d026ca2910cd1f588
#
_cell.length_a   1.000
_cell.length_b   1.000
_cell.length_c   1.000
_cell.angle_alpha   90.00
_cell.angle_beta   90.00
_cell.angle_gamma   90.00
#
_symmetry.space_group_name_H-M   'P 1'
#
loop_
_entity.id
_entity.type
_entity.pdbx_description
1 polymer ?
#
loop_
_entity_poly.entity_id
_entity_poly.type
_entity_poly.pdbx_seq_one_letter_code
_entity_poly.pdbx_strand_id
1 'polypeptide(L)'
;MPVEMMVPTSEQMLDLDKPLYTISVAAEILASHPRTLMMYETMGLGVPERTATNRRRYSQRDLLTLSAIQRLTRQYGLNIAGARYAIQCLQLLDAHGIPRPPELAGIDIEHVRL
;
A
#
# COMPACT_ATOMS: atom_id res chain seq x y z
N MET A 1 -4.86 11.96 7.56
CA MET A 1 -3.63 11.50 8.22
C MET A 1 -2.84 10.64 7.26
N PRO A 2 -1.54 10.88 7.09
CA PRO A 2 -0.71 10.01 6.26
C PRO A 2 -0.65 8.58 6.81
N VAL A 3 -0.58 7.59 5.91
CA VAL A 3 -0.51 6.18 6.31
C VAL A 3 0.70 5.92 7.22
N GLU A 4 1.83 6.54 6.92
CA GLU A 4 3.06 6.37 7.67
C GLU A 4 2.92 6.78 9.15
N MET A 5 2.05 7.73 9.44
CA MET A 5 1.78 8.17 10.81
C MET A 5 0.85 7.23 11.57
N MET A 6 0.25 6.28 10.86
CA MET A 6 -0.63 5.27 11.48
C MET A 6 0.13 4.00 11.84
N VAL A 7 1.40 3.89 11.43
CA VAL A 7 2.21 2.72 11.78
C VAL A 7 2.39 2.72 13.29
N PRO A 8 2.00 1.65 13.98
CA PRO A 8 2.13 1.58 15.44
C PRO A 8 3.60 1.60 15.87
N THR A 9 3.83 1.91 17.14
CA THR A 9 5.17 1.79 17.72
C THR A 9 5.66 0.35 17.61
N SER A 10 6.96 0.13 17.79
CA SER A 10 7.53 -1.22 17.68
C SER A 10 6.83 -2.23 18.59
N GLU A 11 6.35 -1.79 19.74
CA GLU A 11 5.60 -2.64 20.67
C GLU A 11 4.21 -2.99 20.17
N GLN A 12 3.64 -2.15 19.32
CA GLN A 12 2.29 -2.29 18.80
C GLN A 12 2.27 -2.92 17.39
N MET A 13 3.44 -3.07 16.75
CA MET A 13 3.55 -3.66 15.41
C MET A 13 3.40 -5.18 15.47
N LEU A 14 2.34 -5.66 16.11
CA LEU A 14 2.12 -7.08 16.30
C LEU A 14 1.50 -7.73 15.07
N ASP A 15 0.68 -7.00 14.34
CA ASP A 15 -0.05 -7.58 13.21
C ASP A 15 -0.45 -6.50 12.20
N LEU A 16 0.39 -6.33 11.19
CA LEU A 16 0.11 -5.42 10.08
C LEU A 16 -1.01 -5.94 9.18
N ASP A 17 -1.36 -7.22 9.29
CA ASP A 17 -2.37 -7.84 8.45
C ASP A 17 -3.73 -7.92 9.12
N LYS A 18 -3.88 -7.36 10.33
CA LYS A 18 -5.17 -7.34 11.01
C LYS A 18 -6.17 -6.48 10.23
N PRO A 19 -7.36 -7.03 9.90
CA PRO A 19 -8.36 -6.34 9.07
C PRO A 19 -9.15 -5.34 9.91
N LEU A 20 -8.72 -4.09 9.94
CA LEU A 20 -9.24 -3.06 10.85
C LEU A 20 -10.08 -1.98 10.18
N TYR A 21 -9.78 -1.61 8.92
CA TYR A 21 -10.30 -0.37 8.33
C TYR A 21 -11.40 -0.66 7.32
N THR A 22 -12.53 0.06 7.47
CA THR A 22 -13.57 0.04 6.45
C THR A 22 -13.06 0.71 5.18
N ILE A 23 -13.73 0.45 4.05
CA ILE A 23 -13.34 1.10 2.80
C ILE A 23 -13.48 2.63 2.89
N SER A 24 -14.49 3.13 3.60
CA SER A 24 -14.66 4.58 3.78
C SER A 24 -13.48 5.20 4.51
N VAL A 25 -13.04 4.59 5.61
CA VAL A 25 -11.90 5.08 6.38
C VAL A 25 -10.60 4.92 5.57
N ALA A 26 -10.41 3.80 4.92
CA ALA A 26 -9.24 3.56 4.08
C ALA A 26 -9.14 4.61 2.96
N ALA A 27 -10.26 4.90 2.28
CA ALA A 27 -10.31 5.89 1.23
C ALA A 27 -9.98 7.30 1.76
N GLU A 28 -10.50 7.63 2.94
CA GLU A 28 -10.19 8.90 3.58
C GLU A 28 -8.70 9.03 3.89
N ILE A 29 -8.11 8.01 4.50
CA ILE A 29 -6.68 7.99 4.83
C ILE A 29 -5.82 8.15 3.56
N LEU A 30 -6.20 7.47 2.49
CA LEU A 30 -5.46 7.49 1.23
C LEU A 30 -5.82 8.68 0.35
N ALA A 31 -6.71 9.56 0.79
CA ALA A 31 -7.20 10.70 0.00
C ALA A 31 -7.66 10.26 -1.39
N SER A 32 -8.45 9.19 -1.42
CA SER A 32 -8.98 8.59 -2.65
C SER A 32 -10.46 8.34 -2.54
N HIS A 33 -11.11 8.19 -3.69
CA HIS A 33 -12.51 7.75 -3.72
C HIS A 33 -12.57 6.23 -3.45
N PRO A 34 -13.60 5.74 -2.73
CA PRO A 34 -13.75 4.29 -2.52
C PRO A 34 -13.72 3.46 -3.81
N ARG A 35 -14.24 3.98 -4.91
CA ARG A 35 -14.18 3.31 -6.22
C ARG A 35 -12.76 3.05 -6.68
N THR A 36 -11.83 3.93 -6.34
CA THR A 36 -10.42 3.75 -6.69
C THR A 36 -9.85 2.53 -5.96
N LEU A 37 -10.20 2.36 -4.70
CA LEU A 37 -9.77 1.20 -3.93
C LEU A 37 -10.38 -0.09 -4.48
N MET A 38 -11.63 -0.05 -4.91
CA MET A 38 -12.29 -1.19 -5.56
C MET A 38 -11.59 -1.55 -6.87
N MET A 39 -11.17 -0.56 -7.64
CA MET A 39 -10.41 -0.78 -8.87
C MET A 39 -9.08 -1.47 -8.57
N TYR A 40 -8.34 -1.00 -7.56
CA TYR A 40 -7.09 -1.65 -7.15
C TYR A 40 -7.34 -3.11 -6.76
N GLU A 41 -8.43 -3.38 -6.06
CA GLU A 41 -8.80 -4.74 -5.67
C GLU A 41 -8.95 -5.65 -6.89
N THR A 42 -9.62 -5.18 -7.95
CA THR A 42 -9.76 -5.97 -9.19
C THR A 42 -8.42 -6.27 -9.85
N MET A 43 -7.40 -5.48 -9.55
CA MET A 43 -6.05 -5.67 -10.06
C MET A 43 -5.16 -6.47 -9.10
N GLY A 44 -5.73 -6.97 -8.02
CA GLY A 44 -4.99 -7.75 -7.03
C GLY A 44 -4.11 -6.91 -6.11
N LEU A 45 -4.38 -5.62 -5.99
CA LEU A 45 -3.56 -4.70 -5.19
C LEU A 45 -4.33 -4.25 -3.95
N GLY A 46 -3.73 -4.45 -2.77
CA GLY A 46 -4.34 -4.05 -1.52
C GLY A 46 -5.71 -4.68 -1.32
N VAL A 47 -5.81 -5.99 -1.58
CA VAL A 47 -7.08 -6.71 -1.50
C VAL A 47 -7.48 -6.88 -0.04
N PRO A 48 -8.62 -6.31 0.38
CA PRO A 48 -9.05 -6.41 1.77
C PRO A 48 -9.64 -7.78 2.08
N GLU A 49 -9.61 -8.14 3.35
CA GLU A 49 -10.41 -9.26 3.82
C GLU A 49 -11.88 -8.89 3.85
N ARG A 50 -12.74 -9.92 3.93
CA ARG A 50 -14.20 -9.75 4.06
C ARG A 50 -14.65 -10.23 5.42
N THR A 51 -15.56 -9.47 6.04
CA THR A 51 -16.21 -9.90 7.27
C THR A 51 -17.25 -10.99 6.96
N ALA A 52 -17.81 -11.59 8.01
CA ALA A 52 -18.89 -12.59 7.87
C ALA A 52 -20.10 -12.03 7.10
N THR A 53 -20.32 -10.71 7.16
CA THR A 53 -21.39 -10.03 6.43
C THR A 53 -20.92 -9.48 5.08
N ASN A 54 -19.79 -9.98 4.56
CA ASN A 54 -19.23 -9.63 3.26
C ASN A 54 -18.84 -8.15 3.12
N ARG A 55 -18.35 -7.56 4.20
CA ARG A 55 -17.87 -6.18 4.17
C ARG A 55 -16.35 -6.15 4.12
N ARG A 56 -15.80 -5.19 3.36
CA ARG A 56 -14.35 -5.02 3.22
C ARG A 56 -13.73 -4.55 4.52
N ARG A 57 -12.57 -5.14 4.86
CA ARG A 57 -11.73 -4.67 5.97
C ARG A 57 -10.28 -4.66 5.51
N TYR A 58 -9.72 -3.46 5.44
CA TYR A 58 -8.34 -3.24 5.04
C TYR A 58 -7.41 -3.36 6.23
N SER A 59 -6.27 -4.00 6.02
CA SER A 59 -5.20 -4.04 7.00
C SER A 59 -4.30 -2.81 6.84
N GLN A 60 -3.43 -2.60 7.82
CA GLN A 60 -2.42 -1.56 7.74
C GLN A 60 -1.46 -1.82 6.57
N ARG A 61 -1.08 -3.07 6.35
CA ARG A 61 -0.25 -3.46 5.21
C ARG A 61 -0.94 -3.12 3.88
N ASP A 62 -2.24 -3.35 3.77
CA ASP A 62 -2.99 -2.97 2.58
C ASP A 62 -2.89 -1.46 2.32
N LEU A 63 -3.04 -0.65 3.37
CA LEU A 63 -2.94 0.80 3.25
C LEU A 63 -1.54 1.23 2.82
N LEU A 64 -0.50 0.61 3.37
CA LEU A 64 0.88 0.91 3.00
C LEU A 64 1.16 0.52 1.54
N THR A 65 0.64 -0.62 1.11
CA THR A 65 0.76 -1.07 -0.28
C THR A 65 0.10 -0.07 -1.23
N LEU A 66 -1.15 0.31 -0.94
CA LEU A 66 -1.87 1.27 -1.77
C LEU A 66 -1.23 2.66 -1.75
N SER A 67 -0.69 3.07 -0.60
CA SER A 67 0.03 4.34 -0.49
C SER A 67 1.26 4.36 -1.40
N ALA A 68 2.03 3.29 -1.44
CA ALA A 68 3.19 3.20 -2.32
C ALA A 68 2.79 3.26 -3.80
N ILE A 69 1.73 2.54 -4.18
CA ILE A 69 1.18 2.57 -5.54
C ILE A 69 0.75 4.00 -5.91
N GLN A 70 0.01 4.66 -5.04
CA GLN A 70 -0.45 6.03 -5.27
C GLN A 70 0.72 6.99 -5.47
N ARG A 71 1.75 6.86 -4.65
CA ARG A 71 2.92 7.73 -4.76
C ARG A 71 3.60 7.58 -6.11
N LEU A 72 3.77 6.36 -6.58
CA LEU A 72 4.38 6.09 -7.88
C LEU A 72 3.52 6.59 -9.04
N THR A 73 2.21 6.46 -8.94
CA THR A 73 1.32 6.94 -10.00
C THR A 73 1.19 8.45 -10.01
N ARG A 74 1.04 9.08 -8.84
CA ARG A 74 0.79 10.53 -8.73
C ARG A 74 2.05 11.38 -8.87
N GLN A 75 3.16 10.96 -8.26
CA GLN A 75 4.39 11.74 -8.25
C GLN A 75 5.32 11.41 -9.42
N TYR A 76 5.32 10.17 -9.87
CA TYR A 76 6.24 9.70 -10.90
C TYR A 76 5.57 9.45 -12.24
N GLY A 77 4.25 9.65 -12.32
CA GLY A 77 3.53 9.51 -13.57
C GLY A 77 3.42 8.10 -14.11
N LEU A 78 3.66 7.09 -13.28
CA LEU A 78 3.54 5.71 -13.72
C LEU A 78 2.07 5.29 -13.75
N ASN A 79 1.71 4.43 -14.71
CA ASN A 79 0.43 3.75 -14.61
C ASN A 79 0.51 2.66 -13.53
N ILE A 80 -0.63 2.05 -13.20
CA ILE A 80 -0.69 1.08 -12.10
C ILE A 80 0.19 -0.14 -12.37
N ALA A 81 0.20 -0.65 -13.61
CA ALA A 81 1.07 -1.77 -13.97
C ALA A 81 2.54 -1.40 -13.82
N GLY A 82 2.93 -0.21 -14.27
CA GLY A 82 4.30 0.30 -14.11
C GLY A 82 4.68 0.46 -12.65
N ALA A 83 3.76 0.96 -11.82
CA ALA A 83 3.99 1.10 -10.38
C ALA A 83 4.24 -0.27 -9.73
N ARG A 84 3.48 -1.28 -10.11
CA ARG A 84 3.69 -2.65 -9.62
C ARG A 84 5.09 -3.16 -9.96
N TYR A 85 5.50 -3.02 -11.23
CA TYR A 85 6.83 -3.45 -11.65
C TYR A 85 7.93 -2.65 -10.97
N ALA A 86 7.74 -1.35 -10.80
CA ALA A 86 8.70 -0.51 -10.10
C ALA A 86 8.92 -1.01 -8.66
N ILE A 87 7.84 -1.32 -7.94
CA ILE A 87 7.95 -1.86 -6.58
C ILE A 87 8.69 -3.20 -6.58
N GLN A 88 8.34 -4.10 -7.50
CA GLN A 88 9.02 -5.40 -7.59
C GLN A 88 10.51 -5.23 -7.83
N CYS A 89 10.90 -4.33 -8.74
CA CYS A 89 12.30 -4.04 -9.01
C CYS A 89 13.00 -3.47 -7.78
N LEU A 90 12.37 -2.52 -7.08
CA LEU A 90 12.94 -1.93 -5.87
C LEU A 90 13.11 -2.98 -4.77
N GLN A 91 12.16 -3.89 -4.62
CA GLN A 91 12.25 -4.98 -3.66
C GLN A 91 13.43 -5.90 -3.97
N LEU A 92 13.66 -6.20 -5.25
CA LEU A 92 14.81 -7.00 -5.67
C LEU A 92 16.13 -6.28 -5.39
N LEU A 93 16.22 -5.00 -5.70
CA LEU A 93 17.41 -4.21 -5.42
C LEU A 93 17.72 -4.19 -3.92
N ASP A 94 16.70 -3.91 -3.10
CA ASP A 94 16.85 -3.86 -1.66
C ASP A 94 17.28 -5.23 -1.09
N ALA A 95 16.69 -6.31 -1.59
CA ALA A 95 17.00 -7.66 -1.14
C ALA A 95 18.46 -8.07 -1.43
N HIS A 96 19.06 -7.50 -2.48
CA HIS A 96 20.43 -7.81 -2.89
C HIS A 96 21.43 -6.73 -2.51
N GLY A 97 21.01 -5.73 -1.72
CA GLY A 97 21.89 -4.64 -1.29
C GLY A 97 22.36 -3.75 -2.42
N ILE A 98 21.61 -3.69 -3.53
CA ILE A 98 21.93 -2.86 -4.68
C ILE A 98 21.30 -1.49 -4.49
N PRO A 99 22.04 -0.38 -4.64
CA PRO A 99 21.47 0.95 -4.50
C PRO A 99 20.35 1.21 -5.50
N ARG A 100 19.31 1.89 -5.04
CA ARG A 100 18.20 2.31 -5.89
C ARG A 100 18.60 3.51 -6.76
N PRO A 101 17.89 3.75 -7.88
CA PRO A 101 17.96 5.04 -8.55
C PRO A 101 17.68 6.17 -7.55
N PRO A 102 18.46 7.28 -7.57
CA PRO A 102 18.29 8.35 -6.57
C PRO A 102 16.86 8.90 -6.50
N GLU A 103 16.15 8.97 -7.63
CA GLU A 103 14.79 9.48 -7.71
C GLU A 103 13.78 8.63 -6.92
N LEU A 104 14.11 7.36 -6.71
CA LEU A 104 13.23 6.40 -6.03
C LEU A 104 13.69 6.07 -4.61
N ALA A 105 14.75 6.72 -4.14
CA ALA A 105 15.35 6.41 -2.84
C ALA A 105 14.38 6.61 -1.67
N GLY A 106 13.47 7.58 -1.79
CA GLY A 106 12.54 7.93 -0.71
C GLY A 106 11.24 7.14 -0.68
N ILE A 107 11.05 6.17 -1.56
CA ILE A 107 9.82 5.37 -1.60
C ILE A 107 9.92 4.25 -0.57
N ASP A 108 9.01 4.27 0.40
CA ASP A 108 8.95 3.24 1.43
C ASP A 108 8.12 2.06 0.93
N ILE A 109 8.78 0.92 0.77
CA ILE A 109 8.16 -0.32 0.33
C ILE A 109 8.43 -1.47 1.32
N GLU A 110 8.93 -1.15 2.51
CA GLU A 110 9.35 -2.18 3.46
C GLU A 110 8.23 -3.18 3.78
N HIS A 111 7.00 -2.70 3.92
CA HIS A 111 5.86 -3.53 4.29
C HIS A 111 4.90 -3.79 3.13
N VAL A 112 5.29 -3.44 1.90
CA VAL A 112 4.45 -3.63 0.73
C VAL A 112 4.43 -5.11 0.34
N ARG A 113 3.22 -5.61 0.11
CA ARG A 113 3.01 -6.97 -0.42
C ARG A 113 2.15 -6.89 -1.68
N LEU A 114 2.70 -7.39 -2.75
CA LEU A 114 2.02 -7.46 -4.05
C LEU A 114 1.53 -8.86 -4.36
#